data_ebe4c64ad99ac464276c656b2acf3932
#
_entry.id   ebe4c64ad99ac464276c656b2acf3932
#
_cell.length_a   1.000
_cell.length_b   1.000
_cell.length_c   1.000
_cell.angle_alpha   90.00
_cell.angle_beta   90.00
_cell.angle_gamma   90.00
#
_symmetry.space_group_name_H-M   'P 1'
#
loop_
_entity.id
_entity.type
_entity.pdbx_description
1 polymer ?
#
loop_
_entity_poly.entity_id
_entity_poly.type
_entity_poly.pdbx_seq_one_letter_code
_entity_poly.pdbx_strand_id
1 'polypeptide(L)'
;SPSSIIPKFATEQAACFDLTACFEIGDKIKCIAQSQNETLRRATDRGIAIHPNERFLIPTGLILDIPQGYCVEVYIRSGISYKLGLTLNNCVGIIDSDYTEQLYISVANNSGTAQYIQKGERIAQAKLVKLVETVLEETLERPGLKTDRVSGFGSTGKN
;
A
#
# COMPACT_ATOMS: atom_id res chain seq x y z
N SER A 1 -4.52 14.89 11.22
CA SER A 1 -3.41 15.29 12.11
C SER A 1 -2.86 16.64 11.68
N PRO A 2 -2.45 17.53 12.62
CA PRO A 2 -1.85 18.83 12.25
C PRO A 2 -0.58 18.72 11.40
N SER A 3 0.09 17.59 11.42
CA SER A 3 1.30 17.29 10.64
C SER A 3 1.05 16.54 9.34
N SER A 4 -0.22 16.23 9.01
CA SER A 4 -0.55 15.58 7.75
C SER A 4 -0.29 16.52 6.57
N ILE A 5 0.23 15.95 5.48
CA ILE A 5 0.48 16.69 4.23
C ILE A 5 -0.64 16.36 3.26
N ILE A 6 -1.33 17.39 2.77
CA ILE A 6 -2.36 17.23 1.74
C ILE A 6 -1.69 16.67 0.48
N PRO A 7 -2.16 15.51 -0.04
CA PRO A 7 -1.59 14.89 -1.22
C PRO A 7 -1.65 15.81 -2.44
N LYS A 8 -0.62 15.72 -3.28
CA LYS A 8 -0.56 16.46 -4.55
C LYS A 8 -0.04 15.56 -5.65
N PHE A 9 -0.50 15.80 -6.87
CA PHE A 9 0.12 15.24 -8.06
C PHE A 9 1.48 15.93 -8.28
N ALA A 10 2.51 15.15 -8.55
CA ALA A 10 3.86 15.68 -8.76
C ALA A 10 3.97 16.49 -10.07
N THR A 11 3.18 16.12 -11.09
CA THR A 11 3.06 16.79 -12.39
C THR A 11 1.62 16.72 -12.87
N GLU A 12 1.24 17.54 -13.86
CA GLU A 12 -0.09 17.51 -14.47
C GLU A 12 -0.47 16.16 -15.10
N GLN A 13 0.54 15.39 -15.52
CA GLN A 13 0.34 14.07 -16.14
C GLN A 13 0.60 12.91 -15.19
N ALA A 14 0.84 13.18 -13.90
CA ALA A 14 1.04 12.12 -12.92
C ALA A 14 -0.25 11.29 -12.75
N ALA A 15 -0.12 9.97 -12.85
CA ALA A 15 -1.25 9.05 -12.65
C ALA A 15 -1.68 8.92 -11.19
N CYS A 16 -0.77 9.22 -10.25
CA CYS A 16 -0.97 9.06 -8.82
C CYS A 16 -0.57 10.33 -8.07
N PHE A 17 -1.22 10.57 -6.93
CA PHE A 17 -0.77 11.53 -5.92
C PHE A 17 0.06 10.82 -4.86
N ASP A 18 1.04 11.53 -4.28
CA ASP A 18 1.94 10.96 -3.27
C ASP A 18 1.26 10.88 -1.89
N LEU A 19 1.59 9.82 -1.14
CA LEU A 19 1.24 9.62 0.25
C LEU A 19 2.50 9.70 1.12
N THR A 20 2.43 10.47 2.20
CA THR A 20 3.55 10.74 3.10
C THR A 20 3.37 10.05 4.45
N ALA A 21 4.47 9.68 5.07
CA ALA A 21 4.51 9.22 6.46
C ALA A 21 4.20 10.37 7.41
N CYS A 22 3.21 10.20 8.28
CA CYS A 22 2.75 11.23 9.22
C CYS A 22 2.84 10.72 10.66
N PHE A 23 3.92 11.05 11.34
CA PHE A 23 4.14 10.77 12.76
C PHE A 23 5.09 11.80 13.38
N GLU A 24 5.12 11.87 14.70
CA GLU A 24 6.04 12.71 15.46
C GLU A 24 7.12 11.85 16.15
N ILE A 25 8.22 12.49 16.55
CA ILE A 25 9.24 11.84 17.40
C ILE A 25 8.56 11.41 18.70
N GLY A 26 8.72 10.14 19.04
CA GLY A 26 8.11 9.56 20.24
C GLY A 26 6.80 8.81 19.97
N ASP A 27 6.18 8.99 18.82
CA ASP A 27 4.98 8.24 18.45
C ASP A 27 5.25 6.73 18.41
N LYS A 28 4.22 5.97 18.79
CA LYS A 28 4.26 4.50 18.79
C LYS A 28 3.54 4.00 17.54
N ILE A 29 4.30 3.40 16.64
CA ILE A 29 3.82 2.87 15.36
C ILE A 29 3.62 1.35 15.48
N LYS A 30 2.46 0.86 15.06
CA LYS A 30 2.14 -0.58 15.04
C LYS A 30 3.05 -1.32 14.06
N CYS A 31 3.59 -2.44 14.50
CA CYS A 31 4.41 -3.31 13.68
C CYS A 31 4.27 -4.78 14.07
N ILE A 32 4.60 -5.65 13.13
CA ILE A 32 4.88 -7.06 13.35
C ILE A 32 6.39 -7.21 13.34
N ALA A 33 6.94 -7.52 14.50
CA ALA A 33 8.39 -7.72 14.67
C ALA A 33 8.88 -9.03 14.03
N GLN A 34 10.18 -9.25 14.00
CA GLN A 34 10.78 -10.50 13.52
C GLN A 34 10.26 -11.73 14.27
N SER A 35 9.86 -11.57 15.54
CA SER A 35 9.21 -12.62 16.34
C SER A 35 7.78 -12.97 15.88
N GLN A 36 7.26 -12.32 14.84
CA GLN A 36 5.89 -12.44 14.32
C GLN A 36 4.79 -11.99 15.30
N ASN A 37 5.14 -11.31 16.38
CA ASN A 37 4.19 -10.72 17.32
C ASN A 37 3.89 -9.26 16.97
N GLU A 38 2.62 -8.85 17.11
CA GLU A 38 2.25 -7.43 17.04
C GLU A 38 2.85 -6.67 18.21
N THR A 39 3.46 -5.54 17.94
CA THR A 39 4.08 -4.67 18.92
C THR A 39 4.03 -3.22 18.45
N LEU A 40 4.59 -2.32 19.27
CA LEU A 40 4.69 -0.90 19.00
C LEU A 40 6.17 -0.49 18.97
N ARG A 41 6.59 0.18 17.90
CA ARG A 41 7.93 0.78 17.82
C ARG A 41 7.84 2.29 17.90
N ARG A 42 8.73 2.87 18.72
CA ARG A 42 8.79 4.32 18.90
C ARG A 42 9.57 4.96 17.74
N ALA A 43 9.00 6.01 17.16
CA ALA A 43 9.70 6.85 16.19
C ALA A 43 10.78 7.69 16.90
N THR A 44 11.92 7.85 16.25
CA THR A 44 13.08 8.59 16.71
C THR A 44 13.35 9.81 15.83
N ASP A 45 14.38 10.58 16.13
CA ASP A 45 14.90 11.66 15.29
C ASP A 45 15.38 11.17 13.90
N ARG A 46 15.78 9.89 13.80
CA ARG A 46 16.13 9.22 12.54
C ARG A 46 14.92 8.66 11.79
N GLY A 47 13.70 8.81 12.33
CA GLY A 47 12.49 8.22 11.81
C GLY A 47 12.14 6.89 12.48
N ILE A 48 11.38 6.05 11.74
CA ILE A 48 11.01 4.70 12.17
C ILE A 48 11.92 3.67 11.49
N ALA A 49 12.62 2.87 12.29
CA ALA A 49 13.48 1.79 11.81
C ALA A 49 12.64 0.54 11.51
N ILE A 50 12.76 -0.01 10.32
CA ILE A 50 12.13 -1.25 9.86
C ILE A 50 13.23 -2.26 9.59
N HIS A 51 13.40 -3.26 10.47
CA HIS A 51 14.40 -4.31 10.26
C HIS A 51 13.94 -5.33 9.22
N PRO A 52 14.87 -6.15 8.67
CA PRO A 52 14.51 -7.20 7.72
C PRO A 52 13.37 -8.07 8.23
N ASN A 53 12.40 -8.40 7.35
CA ASN A 53 11.22 -9.21 7.62
C ASN A 53 10.20 -8.61 8.62
N GLU A 54 10.36 -7.35 9.01
CA GLU A 54 9.35 -6.63 9.79
C GLU A 54 8.31 -5.96 8.89
N ARG A 55 7.11 -5.78 9.44
CA ARG A 55 5.97 -5.12 8.78
C ARG A 55 5.43 -4.01 9.66
N PHE A 56 5.14 -2.87 9.06
CA PHE A 56 4.66 -1.67 9.77
C PHE A 56 3.38 -1.12 9.16
N LEU A 57 2.52 -0.57 10.00
CA LEU A 57 1.40 0.27 9.59
C LEU A 57 1.80 1.73 9.75
N ILE A 58 2.34 2.32 8.69
CA ILE A 58 2.79 3.73 8.69
C ILE A 58 1.58 4.64 8.53
N PRO A 59 1.29 5.51 9.50
CA PRO A 59 0.17 6.43 9.41
C PRO A 59 0.42 7.52 8.35
N THR A 60 -0.65 7.95 7.67
CA THR A 60 -0.61 9.09 6.74
C THR A 60 -1.22 10.35 7.32
N GLY A 61 -1.96 10.25 8.42
CA GLY A 61 -2.73 11.34 9.01
C GLY A 61 -3.96 11.75 8.18
N LEU A 62 -4.29 10.99 7.13
CA LEU A 62 -5.38 11.29 6.20
C LEU A 62 -6.58 10.37 6.44
N ILE A 63 -7.76 10.95 6.32
CA ILE A 63 -9.04 10.27 6.14
C ILE A 63 -9.54 10.68 4.77
N LEU A 64 -9.96 9.73 3.95
CA LEU A 64 -10.40 9.99 2.59
C LEU A 64 -11.93 9.93 2.53
N ASP A 65 -12.54 10.89 1.85
CA ASP A 65 -13.96 10.86 1.48
C ASP A 65 -14.04 10.40 0.02
N ILE A 66 -14.25 9.10 -0.17
CA ILE A 66 -14.26 8.45 -1.49
C ILE A 66 -15.71 8.34 -1.98
N PRO A 67 -16.03 8.88 -3.17
CA PRO A 67 -17.39 8.78 -3.70
C PRO A 67 -17.81 7.33 -3.93
N GLN A 68 -19.09 7.03 -3.71
CA GLN A 68 -19.67 5.72 -4.06
C GLN A 68 -19.42 5.37 -5.53
N GLY A 69 -19.10 4.13 -5.82
CA GLY A 69 -18.72 3.66 -7.16
C GLY A 69 -17.25 3.88 -7.51
N TYR A 70 -16.44 4.29 -6.52
CA TYR A 70 -14.99 4.41 -6.63
C TYR A 70 -14.30 3.72 -5.46
N CYS A 71 -13.02 3.40 -5.66
CA CYS A 71 -12.08 3.06 -4.60
C CYS A 71 -10.78 3.84 -4.79
N VAL A 72 -9.92 3.83 -3.78
CA VAL A 72 -8.55 4.32 -3.92
C VAL A 72 -7.60 3.13 -3.91
N GLU A 73 -6.78 3.02 -4.94
CA GLU A 73 -5.68 2.06 -5.01
C GLU A 73 -4.38 2.71 -4.55
N VAL A 74 -3.67 2.01 -3.67
CA VAL A 74 -2.40 2.45 -3.07
C VAL A 74 -1.26 1.56 -3.55
N TYR A 75 -0.17 2.17 -3.96
CA TYR A 75 1.03 1.52 -4.49
C TYR A 75 2.27 2.02 -3.76
N ILE A 76 3.29 1.18 -3.65
CA ILE A 76 4.61 1.65 -3.21
C ILE A 76 5.22 2.57 -4.28
N ARG A 77 6.01 3.57 -3.87
CA ARG A 77 6.77 4.39 -4.82
C ARG A 77 7.98 3.60 -5.33
N SER A 78 8.28 3.74 -6.62
CA SER A 78 9.37 3.03 -7.28
C SER A 78 10.73 3.23 -6.60
N GLY A 79 11.04 4.46 -6.18
CA GLY A 79 12.28 4.75 -5.46
C GLY A 79 12.38 4.06 -4.10
N ILE A 80 11.28 3.96 -3.37
CA ILE A 80 11.21 3.26 -2.08
C ILE A 80 11.39 1.74 -2.30
N SER A 81 10.70 1.19 -3.29
CA SER A 81 10.81 -0.23 -3.62
C SER A 81 12.23 -0.59 -4.10
N TYR A 82 12.74 0.11 -5.10
CA TYR A 82 13.99 -0.24 -5.75
C TYR A 82 15.22 0.02 -4.87
N LYS A 83 15.29 1.19 -4.20
CA LYS A 83 16.47 1.59 -3.44
C LYS A 83 16.51 1.02 -2.03
N LEU A 84 15.34 0.91 -1.37
CA LEU A 84 15.25 0.50 0.03
C LEU A 84 14.77 -0.94 0.19
N GLY A 85 14.24 -1.58 -0.86
CA GLY A 85 13.68 -2.93 -0.76
C GLY A 85 12.43 -2.99 0.11
N LEU A 86 11.73 -1.85 0.30
CA LEU A 86 10.46 -1.79 0.99
C LEU A 86 9.31 -2.04 0.01
N THR A 87 8.33 -2.84 0.44
CA THR A 87 7.16 -3.20 -0.38
C THR A 87 5.87 -2.99 0.41
N LEU A 88 4.73 -2.94 -0.29
CA LEU A 88 3.45 -3.10 0.40
C LEU A 88 3.22 -4.57 0.73
N ASN A 89 2.74 -4.87 1.94
CA ASN A 89 2.41 -6.24 2.35
C ASN A 89 1.31 -6.88 1.50
N ASN A 90 0.35 -6.08 1.08
CA ASN A 90 -0.80 -6.48 0.27
C ASN A 90 -0.62 -6.22 -1.23
N CYS A 91 0.59 -5.95 -1.69
CA CYS A 91 0.95 -5.62 -3.07
C CYS A 91 0.28 -4.34 -3.59
N VAL A 92 -1.05 -4.26 -3.52
CA VAL A 92 -1.88 -3.09 -3.79
C VAL A 92 -2.84 -2.92 -2.62
N GLY A 93 -2.84 -1.73 -2.01
CA GLY A 93 -3.85 -1.37 -1.01
C GLY A 93 -5.14 -0.98 -1.71
N ILE A 94 -6.27 -1.56 -1.32
CA ILE A 94 -7.60 -1.17 -1.81
C ILE A 94 -8.32 -0.49 -0.66
N ILE A 95 -8.76 0.74 -0.88
CA ILE A 95 -9.51 1.54 0.09
C ILE A 95 -10.90 1.74 -0.44
N ASP A 96 -11.86 1.15 0.24
CA ASP A 96 -13.27 1.20 -0.12
C ASP A 96 -13.89 2.57 0.18
N SER A 97 -15.00 2.90 -0.48
CA SER A 97 -15.68 4.18 -0.29
C SER A 97 -16.34 4.32 1.08
N ASP A 98 -16.60 3.23 1.78
CA ASP A 98 -17.17 3.19 3.14
C ASP A 98 -16.09 3.11 4.24
N TYR A 99 -14.80 3.11 3.90
CA TYR A 99 -13.71 3.19 4.87
C TYR A 99 -13.52 4.63 5.34
N THR A 100 -13.93 4.92 6.56
CA THR A 100 -13.95 6.26 7.17
C THR A 100 -12.85 6.52 8.20
N GLU A 101 -11.93 5.57 8.36
CA GLU A 101 -10.83 5.69 9.30
C GLU A 101 -9.55 6.22 8.65
N GLN A 102 -8.53 6.49 9.46
CA GLN A 102 -7.23 6.93 8.97
C GLN A 102 -6.59 5.93 8.02
N LEU A 103 -6.10 6.42 6.89
CA LEU A 103 -5.31 5.63 5.94
C LEU A 103 -3.93 5.30 6.51
N TYR A 104 -3.59 4.02 6.51
CA TYR A 104 -2.26 3.49 6.84
C TYR A 104 -1.63 2.83 5.63
N ILE A 105 -0.30 2.95 5.53
CA ILE A 105 0.49 2.24 4.53
C ILE A 105 1.13 1.02 5.19
N SER A 106 0.72 -0.17 4.76
CA SER A 106 1.28 -1.43 5.26
C SER A 106 2.57 -1.75 4.52
N VAL A 107 3.72 -1.52 5.17
CA VAL A 107 5.05 -1.65 4.57
C VAL A 107 5.79 -2.84 5.15
N ALA A 108 6.47 -3.62 4.30
CA ALA A 108 7.40 -4.68 4.68
C ALA A 108 8.82 -4.34 4.22
N ASN A 109 9.81 -4.72 5.01
CA ASN A 109 11.20 -4.65 4.63
C ASN A 109 11.67 -6.02 4.13
N ASN A 110 11.83 -6.14 2.80
CA ASN A 110 12.33 -7.32 2.12
C ASN A 110 13.84 -7.23 1.81
N SER A 111 14.52 -6.16 2.29
CA SER A 111 15.97 -6.03 2.16
C SER A 111 16.70 -6.76 3.28
N GLY A 112 18.02 -6.94 3.12
CA GLY A 112 18.88 -7.58 4.14
C GLY A 112 19.31 -6.64 5.28
N THR A 113 18.93 -5.36 5.26
CA THR A 113 19.39 -4.34 6.22
C THR A 113 18.21 -3.54 6.79
N ALA A 114 18.42 -2.89 7.94
CA ALA A 114 17.42 -1.98 8.48
C ALA A 114 17.24 -0.76 7.56
N GLN A 115 16.00 -0.44 7.25
CA GLN A 115 15.60 0.74 6.51
C GLN A 115 14.92 1.74 7.45
N TYR A 116 14.96 3.02 7.07
CA TYR A 116 14.37 4.09 7.87
C TYR A 116 13.38 4.87 7.04
N ILE A 117 12.19 5.09 7.60
CA ILE A 117 11.19 6.00 7.04
C ILE A 117 11.17 7.24 7.91
N GLN A 118 11.36 8.40 7.30
CA GLN A 118 11.35 9.68 7.99
C GLN A 118 9.94 10.30 8.00
N LYS A 119 9.68 11.15 9.00
CA LYS A 119 8.47 11.98 9.01
C LYS A 119 8.39 12.81 7.72
N GLY A 120 7.21 12.85 7.10
CA GLY A 120 6.97 13.59 5.87
C GLY A 120 7.57 12.96 4.62
N GLU A 121 8.23 11.83 4.72
CA GLU A 121 8.76 11.10 3.56
C GLU A 121 7.62 10.55 2.69
N ARG A 122 7.71 10.72 1.38
CA ARG A 122 6.77 10.17 0.39
C ARG A 122 7.09 8.70 0.18
N ILE A 123 6.29 7.82 0.77
CA ILE A 123 6.55 6.37 0.79
C ILE A 123 5.68 5.60 -0.20
N ALA A 124 4.46 6.08 -0.44
CA ALA A 124 3.50 5.44 -1.32
C ALA A 124 2.88 6.48 -2.28
N GLN A 125 2.09 6.00 -3.20
CA GLN A 125 1.33 6.80 -4.14
C GLN A 125 -0.04 6.16 -4.35
N ALA A 126 -1.06 6.96 -4.66
CA ALA A 126 -2.42 6.47 -4.79
C ALA A 126 -3.16 7.13 -5.95
N LYS A 127 -4.17 6.44 -6.46
CA LYS A 127 -5.09 6.96 -7.47
C LYS A 127 -6.54 6.59 -7.15
N LEU A 128 -7.47 7.43 -7.58
CA LEU A 128 -8.90 7.11 -7.58
C LEU A 128 -9.21 6.21 -8.77
N VAL A 129 -9.97 5.15 -8.53
CA VAL A 129 -10.37 4.16 -9.54
C VAL A 129 -11.87 4.04 -9.55
N LYS A 130 -12.48 4.15 -10.72
CA LYS A 130 -13.92 3.90 -10.89
C LYS A 130 -14.18 2.41 -10.89
N LEU A 131 -15.14 1.97 -10.09
CA LEU A 131 -15.55 0.57 -10.04
C LEU A 131 -16.50 0.27 -11.19
N VAL A 132 -16.38 -0.94 -11.75
CA VAL A 132 -17.36 -1.50 -12.67
C VAL A 132 -18.39 -2.24 -11.85
N GLU A 133 -19.67 -1.92 -12.04
CA GLU A 133 -20.76 -2.67 -11.42
C GLU A 133 -20.66 -4.14 -11.82
N THR A 134 -20.60 -5.01 -10.83
CA THR A 134 -20.35 -6.44 -11.03
C THR A 134 -21.39 -7.24 -10.25
N VAL A 135 -22.08 -8.12 -10.96
CA VAL A 135 -22.97 -9.10 -10.36
C VAL A 135 -22.26 -10.45 -10.35
N LEU A 136 -22.26 -11.10 -9.18
CA LEU A 136 -21.69 -12.45 -9.02
C LEU A 136 -22.83 -13.45 -9.02
N GLU A 137 -22.79 -14.41 -9.94
CA GLU A 137 -23.79 -15.48 -10.05
C GLU A 137 -23.09 -16.83 -9.93
N GLU A 138 -23.63 -17.70 -9.08
CA GLU A 138 -23.17 -19.08 -8.99
C GLU A 138 -23.71 -19.89 -10.18
N THR A 139 -22.84 -20.66 -10.81
CA THR A 139 -23.25 -21.60 -11.86
C THR A 139 -22.57 -22.95 -11.66
N LEU A 140 -23.28 -24.04 -11.89
CA LEU A 140 -22.73 -25.38 -11.93
C LEU A 140 -22.17 -25.75 -13.31
N GLU A 141 -22.44 -24.94 -14.31
CA GLU A 141 -21.98 -25.17 -15.67
C GLU A 141 -20.64 -24.50 -15.90
N ARG A 142 -19.69 -25.23 -16.47
CA ARG A 142 -18.39 -24.69 -16.85
C ARG A 142 -18.58 -23.75 -18.04
N PRO A 143 -17.99 -22.54 -18.02
CA PRO A 143 -18.00 -21.66 -19.19
C PRO A 143 -17.39 -22.35 -20.42
N GLY A 144 -17.98 -22.12 -21.58
CA GLY A 144 -17.43 -22.60 -22.84
C GLY A 144 -16.03 -22.07 -23.11
N LEU A 145 -15.23 -22.83 -23.84
CA LEU A 145 -13.88 -22.41 -24.26
C LEU A 145 -14.00 -21.16 -25.15
N LYS A 146 -13.26 -20.12 -24.80
CA LYS A 146 -13.19 -18.87 -25.57
C LYS A 146 -12.00 -18.81 -26.53
N THR A 147 -10.99 -19.66 -26.30
CA THR A 147 -9.78 -19.82 -27.11
C THR A 147 -9.24 -21.24 -26.89
N ASP A 148 -8.17 -21.61 -27.59
CA ASP A 148 -7.47 -22.90 -27.41
C ASP A 148 -6.68 -22.99 -26.11
N ARG A 149 -6.74 -21.98 -25.26
CA ARG A 149 -6.06 -21.97 -23.98
C ARG A 149 -6.74 -22.92 -23.00
N VAL A 150 -6.05 -24.00 -22.63
CA VAL A 150 -6.59 -25.06 -21.77
C VAL A 150 -6.02 -25.06 -20.34
N SER A 151 -4.98 -24.24 -20.07
CA SER A 151 -4.40 -24.16 -18.70
C SER A 151 -3.79 -22.78 -18.42
N GLY A 152 -3.42 -22.54 -17.16
CA GLY A 152 -2.66 -21.36 -16.69
C GLY A 152 -1.17 -21.68 -16.48
N PHE A 153 -0.47 -20.90 -15.66
CA PHE A 153 0.88 -21.17 -15.15
C PHE A 153 1.91 -21.64 -16.18
N GLY A 154 2.04 -20.87 -17.29
CA GLY A 154 3.08 -21.14 -18.31
C GLY A 154 2.63 -22.02 -19.46
N SER A 155 1.33 -22.27 -19.63
CA SER A 155 0.79 -23.04 -20.76
C SER A 155 1.06 -22.42 -22.14
N THR A 156 1.44 -21.14 -22.20
CA THR A 156 1.75 -20.41 -23.43
C THR A 156 3.24 -20.45 -23.83
N GLY A 157 4.04 -21.30 -23.16
CA GLY A 157 5.46 -21.47 -23.47
C GLY A 157 6.38 -20.44 -22.79
N LYS A 158 7.68 -20.70 -22.91
CA LYS A 158 8.76 -19.77 -22.56
C LYS A 158 9.39 -19.33 -23.88
N ASN A 159 8.99 -18.21 -24.41
CA ASN A 159 9.74 -17.51 -25.45
C ASN A 159 9.87 -16.06 -25.02
#